data_af6987bbf031fdf9863b16ffde56a9ba
#
_entry.id   af6987bbf031fdf9863b16ffde56a9ba
#
_cell.length_a   1.000
_cell.length_b   1.000
_cell.length_c   1.000
_cell.angle_alpha   90.00
_cell.angle_beta   90.00
_cell.angle_gamma   90.00
#
_symmetry.space_group_name_H-M   'P 1'
#
loop_
_entity.id
_entity.type
_entity.pdbx_description
1 polymer ?
#
loop_
_entity_poly.entity_id
_entity_poly.type
_entity_poly.pdbx_seq_one_letter_code
_entity_poly.pdbx_strand_id
1 'polypeptide(L)'
;MADPPLVGLDPAFDGVLRRDPRDPTRCEYFQDRNKRWPFHCDDDGFELLSRLLVAATPVVAATQAKIEAAHGPGADNIVAEGQQIYAKKPNMGQEDVTWSQREYGHLGLQKEYLRYKSVQRLTEAWACLQRARNCGVFASLTEGPGMEDGDRQTLRWASLGGGPGFELLAVRWFFERHYPAYDLDLVSLDLEGSWRPCAEGLGLRFNVWDVNDGDGLEDAAGGHVDFSLVSYVLKMYMANTGCAKWLGGKLNAPTRPMRAALVVSRDENLEAACQLMRDVGKVTVVPLMDPSGGRDDRQIAYVPAGTAPSSIAQKERLTFPNVPYEEHKKKRAQHGKGHMGGGGGGGWNRGGGGGGGGGGGGGGGGHWNSRGDGGGGGGGGWTQAGKSRGGGGNRGGGDRGGRW
;
A
#
# COMPACT_ATOMS: atom_id res chain seq x y z
N MET A 1 -29.66 -19.44 3.99
CA MET A 1 -28.81 -18.64 3.08
C MET A 1 -27.49 -19.36 3.01
N ALA A 2 -26.99 -19.68 1.83
CA ALA A 2 -25.67 -20.28 1.69
C ALA A 2 -24.62 -19.26 2.16
N ASP A 3 -23.68 -19.68 2.98
CA ASP A 3 -22.55 -18.82 3.36
C ASP A 3 -21.89 -18.26 2.09
N PRO A 4 -21.58 -16.97 2.04
CA PRO A 4 -20.91 -16.41 0.90
C PRO A 4 -19.58 -17.13 0.63
N PRO A 5 -19.25 -17.38 -0.64
CA PRO A 5 -18.16 -18.26 -1.06
C PRO A 5 -16.73 -17.76 -0.75
N LEU A 6 -16.59 -16.90 0.22
CA LEU A 6 -15.45 -16.00 0.34
C LEU A 6 -14.19 -16.53 0.96
N VAL A 7 -14.27 -17.51 1.81
CA VAL A 7 -13.12 -17.74 2.69
C VAL A 7 -12.67 -19.18 2.58
N GLY A 8 -11.48 -19.35 2.04
CA GLY A 8 -10.84 -20.65 1.88
C GLY A 8 -11.22 -21.40 0.59
N LEU A 9 -11.90 -20.73 -0.36
CA LEU A 9 -12.46 -21.42 -1.53
C LEU A 9 -11.72 -21.16 -2.85
N ASP A 10 -10.91 -20.11 -2.92
CA ASP A 10 -10.08 -19.91 -4.10
C ASP A 10 -8.64 -20.30 -3.80
N PRO A 11 -8.12 -21.38 -4.40
CA PRO A 11 -6.74 -21.82 -4.19
C PRO A 11 -5.69 -20.75 -4.46
N ALA A 12 -6.01 -19.77 -5.31
CA ALA A 12 -5.11 -18.65 -5.60
C ALA A 12 -4.86 -17.77 -4.36
N PHE A 13 -5.80 -17.72 -3.43
CA PHE A 13 -5.76 -16.89 -2.21
C PHE A 13 -5.68 -17.70 -0.92
N ASP A 14 -5.42 -19.00 -1.03
CA ASP A 14 -5.22 -19.83 0.16
C ASP A 14 -4.13 -19.25 1.07
N GLY A 15 -4.44 -19.18 2.37
CA GLY A 15 -3.59 -18.60 3.39
C GLY A 15 -3.52 -17.06 3.39
N VAL A 16 -4.18 -16.36 2.47
CA VAL A 16 -4.15 -14.88 2.38
C VAL A 16 -5.35 -14.23 3.05
N LEU A 17 -6.53 -14.75 2.84
CA LEU A 17 -7.78 -14.24 3.41
C LEU A 17 -8.44 -15.32 4.24
N ARG A 18 -8.95 -14.95 5.41
CA ARG A 18 -9.64 -15.89 6.29
C ARG A 18 -10.76 -15.20 7.05
N ARG A 19 -11.93 -15.87 7.15
CA ARG A 19 -13.00 -15.48 8.08
C ARG A 19 -12.64 -15.96 9.49
N ASP A 20 -12.91 -15.14 10.50
CA ASP A 20 -12.80 -15.59 11.88
C ASP A 20 -13.90 -16.63 12.18
N PRO A 21 -13.56 -17.86 12.54
CA PRO A 21 -14.57 -18.89 12.81
C PRO A 21 -15.45 -18.60 14.04
N ARG A 22 -15.02 -17.64 14.88
CA ARG A 22 -15.75 -17.26 16.10
C ARG A 22 -16.64 -16.04 15.89
N ASP A 23 -16.34 -15.25 14.86
CA ASP A 23 -17.07 -14.03 14.54
C ASP A 23 -17.21 -13.93 13.01
N PRO A 24 -18.38 -14.32 12.47
CA PRO A 24 -18.61 -14.32 11.01
C PRO A 24 -18.57 -12.93 10.38
N THR A 25 -18.66 -11.87 11.18
CA THR A 25 -18.53 -10.48 10.70
C THR A 25 -17.07 -10.01 10.64
N ARG A 26 -16.13 -10.86 11.04
CA ARG A 26 -14.72 -10.53 11.09
C ARG A 26 -13.92 -11.37 10.11
N CYS A 27 -13.08 -10.69 9.35
CA CYS A 27 -12.10 -11.30 8.47
C CYS A 27 -10.68 -10.94 8.91
N GLU A 28 -9.74 -11.76 8.48
CA GLU A 28 -8.31 -11.49 8.62
C GLU A 28 -7.67 -11.66 7.24
N TYR A 29 -6.87 -10.68 6.83
CA TYR A 29 -5.98 -10.88 5.70
C TYR A 29 -4.53 -10.95 6.19
N PHE A 30 -3.72 -11.69 5.46
CA PHE A 30 -2.30 -11.80 5.76
C PHE A 30 -1.53 -10.83 4.88
N GLN A 31 -0.74 -9.98 5.51
CA GLN A 31 0.18 -9.10 4.80
C GLN A 31 1.42 -9.87 4.32
N ASP A 32 1.80 -10.83 5.13
CA ASP A 32 2.82 -11.84 4.92
C ASP A 32 2.45 -13.06 5.77
N ARG A 33 3.21 -14.14 5.69
CA ARG A 33 2.92 -15.39 6.44
C ARG A 33 2.78 -15.20 7.96
N ASN A 34 3.29 -14.11 8.51
CA ASN A 34 3.39 -13.89 9.95
C ASN A 34 2.52 -12.76 10.48
N LYS A 35 2.02 -11.87 9.62
CA LYS A 35 1.29 -10.67 10.02
C LYS A 35 -0.15 -10.74 9.57
N ARG A 36 -1.05 -10.86 10.52
CA ARG A 36 -2.49 -10.86 10.34
C ARG A 36 -3.04 -9.47 10.63
N TRP A 37 -3.96 -9.06 9.81
CA TRP A 37 -4.68 -7.80 9.98
C TRP A 37 -6.17 -8.08 10.05
N PRO A 38 -6.75 -8.02 11.26
CA PRO A 38 -8.18 -8.19 11.42
C PRO A 38 -8.92 -6.94 10.93
N PHE A 39 -10.07 -7.16 10.35
CA PHE A 39 -11.02 -6.12 10.00
C PHE A 39 -12.44 -6.68 10.12
N HIS A 40 -13.38 -5.78 10.40
CA HIS A 40 -14.79 -6.10 10.33
C HIS A 40 -15.29 -5.83 8.92
N CYS A 41 -16.20 -6.66 8.44
CA CYS A 41 -16.93 -6.40 7.21
C CYS A 41 -18.41 -6.79 7.40
N ASP A 42 -19.26 -5.99 6.79
CA ASP A 42 -20.68 -6.29 6.65
C ASP A 42 -20.94 -7.08 5.38
N ASP A 43 -22.24 -7.33 5.08
CA ASP A 43 -22.64 -8.08 3.88
C ASP A 43 -22.12 -7.43 2.58
N ASP A 44 -22.11 -6.10 2.53
CA ASP A 44 -21.53 -5.35 1.41
C ASP A 44 -20.02 -5.59 1.27
N GLY A 45 -19.32 -5.69 2.39
CA GLY A 45 -17.90 -6.04 2.42
C GLY A 45 -17.62 -7.43 1.88
N PHE A 46 -18.47 -8.39 2.20
CA PHE A 46 -18.34 -9.74 1.66
C PHE A 46 -18.60 -9.78 0.16
N GLU A 47 -19.58 -9.02 -0.36
CA GLU A 47 -19.80 -8.88 -1.79
C GLU A 47 -18.58 -8.30 -2.49
N LEU A 48 -18.02 -7.22 -1.96
CA LEU A 48 -16.81 -6.59 -2.51
C LEU A 48 -15.59 -7.52 -2.52
N LEU A 49 -15.42 -8.32 -1.46
CA LEU A 49 -14.36 -9.33 -1.44
C LEU A 49 -14.59 -10.43 -2.47
N SER A 50 -15.83 -10.86 -2.68
CA SER A 50 -16.18 -11.80 -3.76
C SER A 50 -15.84 -11.23 -5.14
N ARG A 51 -16.22 -9.99 -5.39
CA ARG A 51 -15.89 -9.29 -6.65
C ARG A 51 -14.36 -9.20 -6.83
N LEU A 52 -13.62 -8.94 -5.75
CA LEU A 52 -12.15 -8.91 -5.81
C LEU A 52 -11.56 -10.26 -6.21
N LEU A 53 -12.02 -11.36 -5.58
CA LEU A 53 -11.52 -12.69 -5.89
C LEU A 53 -11.81 -13.06 -7.35
N VAL A 54 -13.02 -12.78 -7.83
CA VAL A 54 -13.40 -12.99 -9.23
C VAL A 54 -12.51 -12.20 -10.17
N ALA A 55 -12.19 -10.95 -9.87
CA ALA A 55 -11.35 -10.11 -10.71
C ALA A 55 -9.85 -10.49 -10.65
N ALA A 56 -9.35 -10.87 -9.47
CA ALA A 56 -7.93 -11.05 -9.24
C ALA A 56 -7.43 -12.47 -9.55
N THR A 57 -8.27 -13.51 -9.38
CA THR A 57 -7.91 -14.90 -9.65
C THR A 57 -7.37 -15.12 -11.07
N PRO A 58 -8.01 -14.61 -12.14
CA PRO A 58 -7.47 -14.75 -13.49
C PRO A 58 -6.09 -14.08 -13.67
N VAL A 59 -5.86 -12.96 -12.98
CA VAL A 59 -4.58 -12.23 -13.06
C VAL A 59 -3.47 -13.01 -12.37
N VAL A 60 -3.75 -13.63 -11.21
CA VAL A 60 -2.81 -14.53 -10.53
C VAL A 60 -2.50 -15.76 -11.40
N ALA A 61 -3.52 -16.36 -12.01
CA ALA A 61 -3.36 -17.50 -12.90
C ALA A 61 -2.55 -17.14 -14.15
N ALA A 62 -2.82 -15.98 -14.77
CA ALA A 62 -2.06 -15.50 -15.92
C ALA A 62 -0.58 -15.24 -15.57
N THR A 63 -0.31 -14.73 -14.36
CA THR A 63 1.06 -14.54 -13.88
C THR A 63 1.76 -15.88 -13.68
N GLN A 64 1.08 -16.88 -13.14
CA GLN A 64 1.59 -18.24 -13.02
C GLN A 64 1.91 -18.84 -14.41
N ALA A 65 0.98 -18.75 -15.34
CA ALA A 65 1.17 -19.23 -16.71
C ALA A 65 2.37 -18.55 -17.40
N LYS A 66 2.58 -17.24 -17.15
CA LYS A 66 3.74 -16.50 -17.65
C LYS A 66 5.05 -17.03 -17.06
N ILE A 67 5.07 -17.37 -15.76
CA ILE A 67 6.24 -18.00 -15.12
C ILE A 67 6.53 -19.35 -15.77
N GLU A 68 5.52 -20.19 -15.95
CA GLU A 68 5.64 -21.51 -16.56
C GLU A 68 6.15 -21.42 -18.00
N ALA A 69 5.59 -20.52 -18.79
CA ALA A 69 6.02 -20.31 -20.17
C ALA A 69 7.47 -19.82 -20.29
N ALA A 70 7.92 -18.97 -19.36
CA ALA A 70 9.26 -18.39 -19.38
C ALA A 70 10.34 -19.35 -18.84
N HIS A 71 9.99 -20.22 -17.88
CA HIS A 71 10.97 -20.99 -17.11
C HIS A 71 10.77 -22.51 -17.19
N GLY A 72 9.69 -22.99 -17.79
CA GLY A 72 9.42 -24.41 -17.97
C GLY A 72 9.57 -25.21 -16.66
N PRO A 73 10.42 -26.28 -16.64
CA PRO A 73 10.64 -27.07 -15.41
C PRO A 73 11.21 -26.28 -14.21
N GLY A 74 11.77 -25.09 -14.44
CA GLY A 74 12.28 -24.19 -13.40
C GLY A 74 11.23 -23.26 -12.79
N ALA A 75 9.98 -23.31 -13.22
CA ALA A 75 8.91 -22.43 -12.78
C ALA A 75 8.72 -22.42 -11.26
N ASP A 76 8.76 -23.59 -10.63
CA ASP A 76 8.62 -23.72 -9.17
C ASP A 76 9.74 -23.01 -8.40
N ASN A 77 10.95 -22.97 -8.94
CA ASN A 77 12.06 -22.24 -8.34
C ASN A 77 11.79 -20.73 -8.35
N ILE A 78 11.28 -20.20 -9.47
CA ILE A 78 10.91 -18.77 -9.58
C ILE A 78 9.80 -18.39 -8.59
N VAL A 79 8.81 -19.26 -8.42
CA VAL A 79 7.77 -19.05 -7.41
C VAL A 79 8.38 -19.07 -6.00
N ALA A 80 9.24 -20.04 -5.70
CA ALA A 80 9.91 -20.14 -4.39
C ALA A 80 10.83 -18.95 -4.12
N GLU A 81 11.57 -18.47 -5.10
CA GLU A 81 12.38 -17.25 -5.01
C GLU A 81 11.50 -16.02 -4.73
N GLY A 82 10.39 -15.87 -5.45
CA GLY A 82 9.43 -14.80 -5.20
C GLY A 82 8.86 -14.82 -3.79
N GLN A 83 8.54 -16.00 -3.27
CA GLN A 83 8.10 -16.19 -1.88
C GLN A 83 9.19 -15.79 -0.88
N GLN A 84 10.45 -16.11 -1.16
CA GLN A 84 11.56 -15.72 -0.32
C GLN A 84 11.78 -14.19 -0.33
N ILE A 85 11.75 -13.56 -1.50
CA ILE A 85 11.85 -12.11 -1.65
C ILE A 85 10.70 -11.46 -0.85
N TYR A 86 9.48 -11.96 -1.00
CA TYR A 86 8.33 -11.43 -0.28
C TYR A 86 8.46 -11.60 1.24
N ALA A 87 8.96 -12.75 1.72
CA ALA A 87 9.14 -13.04 3.13
C ALA A 87 10.28 -12.22 3.79
N LYS A 88 11.33 -11.95 3.01
CA LYS A 88 12.46 -11.09 3.43
C LYS A 88 12.13 -9.60 3.34
N LYS A 89 10.86 -9.26 3.09
CA LYS A 89 10.41 -7.89 3.00
C LYS A 89 11.06 -7.05 4.11
N PRO A 90 11.79 -6.00 3.75
CA PRO A 90 12.40 -5.12 4.73
C PRO A 90 11.34 -4.56 5.66
N ASN A 91 11.69 -4.34 6.91
CA ASN A 91 10.77 -3.69 7.84
C ASN A 91 10.61 -2.22 7.44
N MET A 92 9.70 -1.97 6.50
CA MET A 92 9.44 -0.65 5.92
C MET A 92 9.07 0.43 6.95
N GLY A 93 8.93 0.06 8.21
CA GLY A 93 8.70 0.99 9.32
C GLY A 93 9.95 1.47 10.04
N GLN A 94 11.12 0.87 9.80
CA GLN A 94 12.33 1.20 10.56
C GLN A 94 13.37 1.96 9.76
N GLU A 95 13.45 1.72 8.46
CA GLU A 95 14.41 2.41 7.58
C GLU A 95 13.75 2.55 6.21
N ASP A 96 14.17 3.52 5.43
CA ASP A 96 13.64 3.80 4.09
C ASP A 96 13.97 2.69 3.07
N VAL A 97 13.66 1.45 3.43
CA VAL A 97 13.99 0.26 2.66
C VAL A 97 12.73 -0.32 2.05
N THR A 98 12.68 -0.35 0.74
CA THR A 98 11.66 -1.04 -0.06
C THR A 98 12.32 -2.12 -0.92
N TRP A 99 11.53 -2.89 -1.65
CA TRP A 99 12.08 -3.73 -2.71
C TRP A 99 12.71 -2.86 -3.80
N SER A 100 13.82 -3.34 -4.35
CA SER A 100 14.45 -2.72 -5.52
C SER A 100 13.57 -2.84 -6.75
N GLN A 101 13.80 -1.98 -7.76
CA GLN A 101 13.14 -2.07 -9.06
C GLN A 101 13.25 -3.49 -9.65
N ARG A 102 14.46 -4.10 -9.56
CA ARG A 102 14.68 -5.46 -10.03
C ARG A 102 13.81 -6.50 -9.30
N GLU A 103 13.62 -6.34 -8.00
CA GLU A 103 12.76 -7.24 -7.22
C GLU A 103 11.29 -7.05 -7.59
N TYR A 104 10.82 -5.81 -7.77
CA TYR A 104 9.45 -5.55 -8.24
C TYR A 104 9.18 -6.16 -9.63
N GLY A 105 10.17 -6.21 -10.52
CA GLY A 105 10.09 -6.89 -11.82
C GLY A 105 10.15 -8.42 -11.76
N HIS A 106 10.41 -9.03 -10.59
CA HIS A 106 10.52 -10.48 -10.45
C HIS A 106 9.14 -11.15 -10.46
N LEU A 107 8.85 -12.00 -11.44
CA LEU A 107 7.53 -12.60 -11.65
C LEU A 107 7.00 -13.37 -10.44
N GLY A 108 7.85 -14.11 -9.74
CA GLY A 108 7.48 -14.81 -8.50
C GLY A 108 7.07 -13.85 -7.39
N LEU A 109 7.79 -12.72 -7.24
CA LEU A 109 7.38 -11.67 -6.30
C LEU A 109 6.05 -11.04 -6.73
N GLN A 110 5.86 -10.76 -8.01
CA GLN A 110 4.61 -10.21 -8.53
C GLN A 110 3.43 -11.12 -8.21
N LYS A 111 3.55 -12.44 -8.42
CA LYS A 111 2.52 -13.41 -8.04
C LYS A 111 2.16 -13.33 -6.57
N GLU A 112 3.16 -13.32 -5.67
CA GLU A 112 2.91 -13.23 -4.24
C GLU A 112 2.32 -11.85 -3.85
N TYR A 113 2.78 -10.78 -4.48
CA TYR A 113 2.24 -9.45 -4.29
C TYR A 113 0.75 -9.38 -4.67
N LEU A 114 0.36 -9.92 -5.83
CA LEU A 114 -1.03 -9.99 -6.28
C LEU A 114 -1.91 -10.71 -5.25
N ARG A 115 -1.42 -11.79 -4.67
CA ARG A 115 -2.15 -12.57 -3.65
C ARG A 115 -2.29 -11.82 -2.33
N TYR A 116 -1.18 -11.33 -1.77
CA TYR A 116 -1.17 -10.77 -0.41
C TYR A 116 -1.60 -9.29 -0.35
N LYS A 117 -1.47 -8.56 -1.46
CA LYS A 117 -1.75 -7.12 -1.45
C LYS A 117 -3.11 -6.74 -2.00
N SER A 118 -3.74 -7.59 -2.78
CA SER A 118 -5.06 -7.32 -3.35
C SER A 118 -6.10 -6.98 -2.28
N VAL A 119 -6.27 -7.87 -1.29
CA VAL A 119 -7.24 -7.67 -0.19
C VAL A 119 -6.89 -6.44 0.62
N GLN A 120 -5.61 -6.30 0.96
CA GLN A 120 -5.13 -5.15 1.72
C GLN A 120 -5.43 -3.83 1.01
N ARG A 121 -5.06 -3.72 -0.27
CA ARG A 121 -5.22 -2.48 -1.04
C ARG A 121 -6.69 -2.14 -1.26
N LEU A 122 -7.51 -3.14 -1.59
CA LEU A 122 -8.94 -2.94 -1.73
C LEU A 122 -9.59 -2.43 -0.45
N THR A 123 -9.41 -3.14 0.67
CA THR A 123 -10.11 -2.83 1.93
C THR A 123 -9.68 -1.48 2.50
N GLU A 124 -8.39 -1.17 2.43
CA GLU A 124 -7.87 0.11 2.91
C GLU A 124 -8.30 1.28 2.03
N ALA A 125 -8.27 1.13 0.69
CA ALA A 125 -8.75 2.16 -0.22
C ALA A 125 -10.27 2.37 -0.10
N TRP A 126 -11.05 1.30 0.02
CA TRP A 126 -12.49 1.40 0.24
C TRP A 126 -12.82 2.17 1.52
N ALA A 127 -12.18 1.82 2.64
CA ALA A 127 -12.37 2.54 3.90
C ALA A 127 -11.93 4.02 3.80
N CYS A 128 -10.86 4.29 3.06
CA CYS A 128 -10.41 5.65 2.79
C CYS A 128 -11.45 6.45 2.01
N LEU A 129 -12.05 5.86 0.96
CA LEU A 129 -13.11 6.49 0.17
C LEU A 129 -14.36 6.77 1.00
N GLN A 130 -14.79 5.83 1.84
CA GLN A 130 -15.92 6.03 2.75
C GLN A 130 -15.66 7.19 3.72
N ARG A 131 -14.48 7.25 4.32
CA ARG A 131 -14.07 8.33 5.22
C ARG A 131 -13.96 9.67 4.48
N ALA A 132 -13.38 9.68 3.28
CA ALA A 132 -13.29 10.89 2.46
C ALA A 132 -14.68 11.44 2.12
N ARG A 133 -15.63 10.57 1.77
CA ARG A 133 -17.04 10.96 1.56
C ARG A 133 -17.63 11.56 2.82
N ASN A 134 -17.45 10.90 3.96
CA ASN A 134 -17.97 11.37 5.25
C ASN A 134 -17.36 12.70 5.69
N CYS A 135 -16.12 12.96 5.30
CA CYS A 135 -15.44 14.25 5.52
C CYS A 135 -15.76 15.30 4.44
N GLY A 136 -16.68 15.04 3.52
CA GLY A 136 -17.09 16.00 2.49
C GLY A 136 -16.08 16.23 1.37
N VAL A 137 -15.06 15.36 1.21
CA VAL A 137 -14.06 15.49 0.13
C VAL A 137 -14.72 15.42 -1.26
N PHE A 138 -15.84 14.72 -1.37
CA PHE A 138 -16.61 14.57 -2.61
C PHE A 138 -17.87 15.46 -2.68
N ALA A 139 -18.02 16.46 -1.80
CA ALA A 139 -19.21 17.32 -1.76
C ALA A 139 -19.48 17.98 -3.11
N SER A 140 -18.44 18.44 -3.81
CA SER A 140 -18.57 19.08 -5.12
C SER A 140 -19.11 18.14 -6.22
N LEU A 141 -19.15 16.84 -6.01
CA LEU A 141 -19.74 15.88 -6.94
C LEU A 141 -21.25 15.77 -6.77
N THR A 142 -21.77 16.11 -5.60
CA THR A 142 -23.21 16.05 -5.29
C THR A 142 -23.91 17.40 -5.52
N GLU A 143 -23.15 18.49 -5.51
CA GLU A 143 -23.64 19.87 -5.64
C GLU A 143 -23.56 20.41 -7.07
N GLY A 144 -23.10 19.60 -8.02
CA GLY A 144 -22.93 20.01 -9.41
C GLY A 144 -24.23 20.51 -10.02
N PRO A 145 -24.21 21.48 -10.97
CA PRO A 145 -25.37 21.93 -11.70
C PRO A 145 -26.05 20.71 -12.29
N GLY A 146 -27.37 20.63 -12.11
CA GLY A 146 -28.15 19.47 -12.52
C GLY A 146 -27.70 19.03 -13.91
N MET A 147 -27.17 17.80 -14.00
CA MET A 147 -26.80 17.24 -15.29
C MET A 147 -28.08 17.20 -16.12
N GLU A 148 -28.12 18.01 -17.15
CA GLU A 148 -29.17 17.88 -18.16
C GLU A 148 -29.08 16.45 -18.70
N ASP A 149 -30.25 15.81 -18.81
CA ASP A 149 -30.37 14.41 -19.22
C ASP A 149 -29.47 14.10 -20.44
N GLY A 150 -28.39 13.38 -20.24
CA GLY A 150 -27.65 12.77 -21.33
C GLY A 150 -26.11 12.75 -21.22
N ASP A 151 -25.46 13.75 -20.64
CA ASP A 151 -23.99 13.83 -20.64
C ASP A 151 -23.41 13.41 -19.28
N ARG A 152 -22.88 12.18 -19.22
CA ARG A 152 -22.11 11.74 -18.07
C ARG A 152 -20.73 12.41 -18.08
N GLN A 153 -20.38 13.03 -16.98
CA GLN A 153 -19.03 13.57 -16.80
C GLN A 153 -18.06 12.44 -16.49
N THR A 154 -16.95 12.38 -17.23
CA THR A 154 -15.85 11.46 -16.94
C THR A 154 -14.92 12.04 -15.91
N LEU A 155 -14.66 11.30 -14.82
CA LEU A 155 -13.68 11.62 -13.80
C LEU A 155 -12.46 10.71 -13.96
N ARG A 156 -11.27 11.31 -14.07
CA ARG A 156 -10.03 10.56 -14.14
C ARG A 156 -9.41 10.41 -12.76
N TRP A 157 -9.17 9.15 -12.38
CA TRP A 157 -8.45 8.76 -11.20
C TRP A 157 -7.10 8.16 -11.56
N ALA A 158 -6.03 8.67 -10.94
CA ALA A 158 -4.69 8.13 -11.09
C ALA A 158 -4.21 7.52 -9.76
N SER A 159 -3.78 6.26 -9.79
CA SER A 159 -3.03 5.69 -8.66
C SER A 159 -1.55 5.92 -8.87
N LEU A 160 -0.92 6.67 -7.96
CA LEU A 160 0.47 7.09 -8.04
C LEU A 160 1.36 6.05 -7.33
N GLY A 161 2.19 5.34 -8.10
CA GLY A 161 2.91 4.15 -7.62
C GLY A 161 1.97 2.99 -7.34
N GLY A 162 0.92 2.82 -8.17
CA GLY A 162 -0.20 1.91 -7.94
C GLY A 162 0.11 0.44 -8.23
N GLY A 163 1.22 0.14 -8.91
CA GLY A 163 1.50 -1.22 -9.35
C GLY A 163 0.33 -1.81 -10.14
N PRO A 164 -0.24 -2.96 -9.74
CA PRO A 164 -1.39 -3.57 -10.42
C PRO A 164 -2.72 -2.79 -10.29
N GLY A 165 -2.83 -1.83 -9.34
CA GLY A 165 -4.00 -0.94 -9.24
C GLY A 165 -5.21 -1.49 -8.47
N PHE A 166 -5.04 -2.37 -7.51
CA PHE A 166 -6.16 -2.92 -6.73
C PHE A 166 -6.99 -1.86 -6.00
N GLU A 167 -6.37 -0.76 -5.59
CA GLU A 167 -7.05 0.40 -5.01
C GLU A 167 -7.99 1.10 -6.00
N LEU A 168 -7.72 1.03 -7.30
CA LEU A 168 -8.60 1.57 -8.32
C LEU A 168 -9.86 0.70 -8.53
N LEU A 169 -9.82 -0.59 -8.19
CA LEU A 169 -11.03 -1.40 -8.12
C LEU A 169 -11.97 -0.90 -7.02
N ALA A 170 -11.39 -0.50 -5.87
CA ALA A 170 -12.18 0.13 -4.81
C ALA A 170 -12.83 1.43 -5.30
N VAL A 171 -12.10 2.27 -6.03
CA VAL A 171 -12.67 3.49 -6.65
C VAL A 171 -13.82 3.13 -7.60
N ARG A 172 -13.61 2.19 -8.52
CA ARG A 172 -14.63 1.76 -9.48
C ARG A 172 -15.93 1.39 -8.79
N TRP A 173 -15.86 0.45 -7.85
CA TRP A 173 -17.06 -0.06 -7.18
C TRP A 173 -17.69 0.93 -6.20
N PHE A 174 -16.85 1.80 -5.60
CA PHE A 174 -17.34 2.89 -4.76
C PHE A 174 -18.16 3.91 -5.56
N PHE A 175 -17.65 4.30 -6.72
CA PHE A 175 -18.36 5.26 -7.59
C PHE A 175 -19.58 4.63 -8.27
N GLU A 176 -19.52 3.38 -8.70
CA GLU A 176 -20.70 2.63 -9.17
C GLU A 176 -21.84 2.68 -8.14
N ARG A 177 -21.52 2.59 -6.86
CA ARG A 177 -22.51 2.60 -5.78
C ARG A 177 -23.00 3.98 -5.38
N HIS A 178 -22.09 4.95 -5.25
CA HIS A 178 -22.37 6.22 -4.60
C HIS A 178 -22.49 7.41 -5.57
N TYR A 179 -21.93 7.28 -6.76
CA TYR A 179 -21.85 8.34 -7.77
C TYR A 179 -22.09 7.79 -9.18
N PRO A 180 -23.22 7.08 -9.41
CA PRO A 180 -23.47 6.38 -10.68
C PRO A 180 -23.65 7.30 -11.89
N ALA A 181 -23.80 8.60 -11.67
CA ALA A 181 -23.87 9.61 -12.72
C ALA A 181 -22.53 9.94 -13.37
N TYR A 182 -21.41 9.45 -12.82
CA TYR A 182 -20.08 9.70 -13.36
C TYR A 182 -19.52 8.47 -14.05
N ASP A 183 -18.90 8.67 -15.21
CA ASP A 183 -18.03 7.68 -15.83
C ASP A 183 -16.61 7.80 -15.24
N LEU A 184 -15.89 6.69 -15.20
CA LEU A 184 -14.55 6.65 -14.62
C LEU A 184 -13.51 6.28 -15.67
N ASP A 185 -12.43 7.06 -15.69
CA ASP A 185 -11.18 6.76 -16.39
C ASP A 185 -10.12 6.44 -15.32
N LEU A 186 -9.76 5.17 -15.18
CA LEU A 186 -8.91 4.65 -14.12
C LEU A 186 -7.55 4.28 -14.68
N VAL A 187 -6.48 4.91 -14.17
CA VAL A 187 -5.11 4.65 -14.60
C VAL A 187 -4.18 4.37 -13.43
N SER A 188 -3.46 3.26 -13.48
CA SER A 188 -2.36 2.97 -12.60
C SER A 188 -1.06 3.50 -13.20
N LEU A 189 -0.33 4.30 -12.44
CA LEU A 189 0.94 4.89 -12.80
C LEU A 189 2.01 4.31 -11.89
N ASP A 190 3.02 3.66 -12.45
CA ASP A 190 4.09 3.03 -11.68
C ASP A 190 5.41 3.05 -12.47
N LEU A 191 6.53 3.10 -11.76
CA LEU A 191 7.84 3.07 -12.38
C LEU A 191 8.16 1.68 -12.99
N GLU A 192 7.60 0.61 -12.39
CA GLU A 192 7.83 -0.76 -12.84
C GLU A 192 6.83 -1.17 -13.93
N GLY A 193 7.27 -1.11 -15.18
CA GLY A 193 6.44 -1.36 -16.36
C GLY A 193 5.87 -2.79 -16.47
N SER A 194 6.47 -3.76 -15.78
CA SER A 194 6.00 -5.15 -15.84
C SER A 194 4.68 -5.41 -15.11
N TRP A 195 4.15 -4.43 -14.37
CA TRP A 195 2.80 -4.46 -13.81
C TRP A 195 1.69 -4.28 -14.84
N ARG A 196 2.01 -3.77 -16.04
CA ARG A 196 1.02 -3.50 -17.10
C ARG A 196 0.06 -4.67 -17.35
N PRO A 197 0.52 -5.92 -17.59
CA PRO A 197 -0.41 -7.02 -17.85
C PRO A 197 -1.35 -7.30 -16.67
N CYS A 198 -0.89 -7.05 -15.44
CA CYS A 198 -1.73 -7.24 -14.25
C CYS A 198 -2.81 -6.16 -14.17
N ALA A 199 -2.48 -4.90 -14.38
CA ALA A 199 -3.44 -3.80 -14.38
C ALA A 199 -4.46 -3.94 -15.52
N GLU A 200 -4.02 -4.26 -16.73
CA GLU A 200 -4.88 -4.50 -17.88
C GLU A 200 -5.81 -5.71 -17.66
N GLY A 201 -5.30 -6.78 -17.02
CA GLY A 201 -6.10 -7.93 -16.60
C GLY A 201 -7.20 -7.60 -15.58
N LEU A 202 -7.03 -6.53 -14.80
CA LEU A 202 -8.05 -5.96 -13.91
C LEU A 202 -8.96 -4.94 -14.63
N GLY A 203 -8.79 -4.76 -15.94
CA GLY A 203 -9.54 -3.78 -16.75
C GLY A 203 -9.18 -2.33 -16.43
N LEU A 204 -7.93 -2.06 -16.05
CA LEU A 204 -7.38 -0.74 -15.76
C LEU A 204 -6.41 -0.32 -16.87
N ARG A 205 -6.30 0.99 -17.11
CA ARG A 205 -5.20 1.54 -17.89
C ARG A 205 -3.92 1.53 -17.04
N PHE A 206 -2.77 1.40 -17.71
CA PHE A 206 -1.47 1.44 -17.06
C PHE A 206 -0.47 2.23 -17.90
N ASN A 207 0.28 3.12 -17.23
CA ASN A 207 1.43 3.78 -17.86
C ASN A 207 2.63 3.82 -16.91
N VAL A 208 3.82 3.76 -17.52
CA VAL A 208 5.08 3.95 -16.78
C VAL A 208 5.23 5.42 -16.44
N TRP A 209 5.47 5.71 -15.17
CA TRP A 209 5.66 7.07 -14.71
C TRP A 209 6.45 7.09 -13.39
N ASP A 210 7.34 8.10 -13.27
CA ASP A 210 8.10 8.36 -12.04
C ASP A 210 7.40 9.42 -11.20
N VAL A 211 7.17 9.15 -9.93
CA VAL A 211 6.56 10.10 -8.97
C VAL A 211 7.36 11.40 -8.80
N ASN A 212 8.62 11.43 -9.21
CA ASN A 212 9.43 12.64 -9.23
C ASN A 212 9.19 13.52 -10.47
N ASP A 213 8.51 12.99 -11.50
CA ASP A 213 8.13 13.72 -12.72
C ASP A 213 6.68 14.22 -12.59
N GLY A 214 6.46 15.22 -11.74
CA GLY A 214 5.14 15.79 -11.53
C GLY A 214 4.59 16.54 -12.75
N ASP A 215 5.45 17.08 -13.61
CA ASP A 215 5.04 17.79 -14.83
C ASP A 215 4.51 16.80 -15.88
N GLY A 216 5.09 15.60 -15.97
CA GLY A 216 4.65 14.51 -16.85
C GLY A 216 3.41 13.75 -16.38
N LEU A 217 2.82 14.09 -15.22
CA LEU A 217 1.66 13.37 -14.66
C LEU A 217 0.48 13.29 -15.64
N GLU A 218 0.10 14.42 -16.24
CA GLU A 218 -1.09 14.49 -17.11
C GLU A 218 -0.86 13.76 -18.43
N ASP A 219 0.36 13.81 -18.97
CA ASP A 219 0.73 13.05 -20.17
C ASP A 219 0.68 11.55 -19.86
N ALA A 220 1.25 11.11 -18.76
CA ALA A 220 1.21 9.73 -18.32
C ALA A 220 -0.21 9.24 -18.01
N ALA A 221 -1.04 10.08 -17.43
CA ALA A 221 -2.44 9.78 -17.18
C ALA A 221 -3.34 9.86 -18.43
N GLY A 222 -2.85 10.44 -19.53
CA GLY A 222 -3.63 10.68 -20.75
C GLY A 222 -4.58 11.86 -20.64
N GLY A 223 -4.23 12.85 -19.82
CA GLY A 223 -4.93 14.12 -19.61
C GLY A 223 -5.11 14.47 -18.14
N HIS A 224 -5.90 15.48 -17.86
CA HIS A 224 -6.12 16.00 -16.52
C HIS A 224 -6.58 14.92 -15.53
N VAL A 225 -6.01 14.94 -14.33
CA VAL A 225 -6.34 14.03 -13.23
C VAL A 225 -7.26 14.76 -12.25
N ASP A 226 -8.49 14.28 -12.10
CA ASP A 226 -9.46 14.85 -11.16
C ASP A 226 -9.17 14.43 -9.72
N PHE A 227 -8.75 13.19 -9.52
CA PHE A 227 -8.41 12.63 -8.21
C PHE A 227 -7.18 11.72 -8.30
N SER A 228 -6.40 11.65 -7.24
CA SER A 228 -5.31 10.68 -7.14
C SER A 228 -5.38 9.84 -5.86
N LEU A 229 -4.85 8.62 -5.96
CA LEU A 229 -4.57 7.75 -4.81
C LEU A 229 -3.05 7.60 -4.64
N VAL A 230 -2.57 7.82 -3.43
CA VAL A 230 -1.18 7.63 -3.02
C VAL A 230 -1.16 6.52 -1.97
N SER A 231 -0.91 5.29 -2.41
CA SER A 231 -1.03 4.12 -1.55
C SER A 231 0.34 3.54 -1.22
N TYR A 232 0.84 3.80 -0.01
CA TYR A 232 2.14 3.34 0.50
C TYR A 232 3.39 3.91 -0.21
N VAL A 233 3.21 4.99 -0.94
CA VAL A 233 4.26 5.65 -1.74
C VAL A 233 4.74 6.94 -1.06
N LEU A 234 3.87 7.59 -0.28
CA LEU A 234 4.11 8.94 0.23
C LEU A 234 5.43 9.04 0.99
N LYS A 235 5.62 8.24 2.03
CA LYS A 235 6.80 8.34 2.90
C LYS A 235 8.09 8.01 2.15
N MET A 236 8.08 6.97 1.34
CA MET A 236 9.26 6.43 0.70
C MET A 236 9.76 7.28 -0.47
N TYR A 237 8.84 7.86 -1.23
CA TYR A 237 9.17 8.45 -2.52
C TYR A 237 8.67 9.89 -2.68
N MET A 238 7.59 10.27 -2.00
CA MET A 238 6.94 11.56 -2.20
C MET A 238 7.08 12.54 -1.02
N ALA A 239 7.66 12.14 0.11
CA ALA A 239 7.88 13.01 1.26
C ALA A 239 9.10 13.94 1.05
N ASN A 240 9.11 14.66 -0.05
CA ASN A 240 10.17 15.59 -0.42
C ASN A 240 9.59 16.90 -1.00
N THR A 241 10.42 17.95 -1.01
CA THR A 241 10.01 19.28 -1.46
C THR A 241 9.57 19.32 -2.93
N GLY A 242 10.17 18.51 -3.81
CA GLY A 242 9.81 18.42 -5.21
C GLY A 242 8.38 17.92 -5.37
N CYS A 243 8.08 16.78 -4.77
CA CYS A 243 6.74 16.18 -4.81
C CYS A 243 5.69 17.06 -4.13
N ALA A 244 6.02 17.68 -2.99
CA ALA A 244 5.08 18.61 -2.34
C ALA A 244 4.75 19.83 -3.23
N LYS A 245 5.73 20.35 -3.97
CA LYS A 245 5.52 21.47 -4.91
C LYS A 245 4.62 21.09 -6.08
N TRP A 246 4.93 19.99 -6.79
CA TRP A 246 4.14 19.64 -7.97
C TRP A 246 2.73 19.17 -7.59
N LEU A 247 2.58 18.35 -6.54
CA LEU A 247 1.27 17.88 -6.11
C LEU A 247 0.41 19.04 -5.60
N GLY A 248 1.01 19.96 -4.81
CA GLY A 248 0.36 21.18 -4.39
C GLY A 248 -0.02 22.09 -5.55
N GLY A 249 0.83 22.19 -6.55
CA GLY A 249 0.56 22.92 -7.80
C GLY A 249 -0.63 22.35 -8.57
N LYS A 250 -0.75 21.01 -8.68
CA LYS A 250 -1.89 20.37 -9.32
C LYS A 250 -3.18 20.55 -8.53
N LEU A 251 -3.13 20.47 -7.19
CA LEU A 251 -4.29 20.72 -6.32
C LEU A 251 -4.76 22.16 -6.33
N ASN A 252 -3.86 23.13 -6.48
CA ASN A 252 -4.17 24.56 -6.50
C ASN A 252 -4.14 25.18 -7.91
N ALA A 253 -4.21 24.36 -8.96
CA ALA A 253 -4.19 24.88 -10.33
C ALA A 253 -5.38 25.83 -10.57
N PRO A 254 -5.15 27.02 -11.19
CA PRO A 254 -6.17 28.08 -11.26
C PRO A 254 -7.35 27.74 -12.19
N THR A 255 -7.13 26.93 -13.20
CA THR A 255 -8.13 26.65 -14.22
C THR A 255 -8.81 25.30 -14.08
N ARG A 256 -8.14 24.28 -13.64
CA ARG A 256 -8.67 22.94 -13.47
C ARG A 256 -7.90 22.20 -12.38
N PRO A 257 -8.18 22.51 -11.10
CA PRO A 257 -7.47 21.87 -10.01
C PRO A 257 -7.78 20.37 -9.91
N MET A 258 -6.80 19.58 -9.51
CA MET A 258 -7.06 18.25 -8.97
C MET A 258 -7.93 18.41 -7.73
N ARG A 259 -9.05 17.70 -7.66
CA ARG A 259 -10.04 17.87 -6.59
C ARG A 259 -9.54 17.35 -5.23
N ALA A 260 -8.84 16.22 -5.24
CA ALA A 260 -8.20 15.68 -4.06
C ALA A 260 -7.11 14.64 -4.40
N ALA A 261 -6.15 14.50 -3.49
CA ALA A 261 -5.24 13.36 -3.44
C ALA A 261 -5.48 12.59 -2.14
N LEU A 262 -5.96 11.35 -2.24
CA LEU A 262 -6.20 10.49 -1.09
C LEU A 262 -4.95 9.68 -0.78
N VAL A 263 -4.52 9.69 0.47
CA VAL A 263 -3.32 9.00 0.92
C VAL A 263 -3.71 7.85 1.84
N VAL A 264 -3.19 6.68 1.54
CA VAL A 264 -3.27 5.49 2.39
C VAL A 264 -1.86 5.07 2.74
N SER A 265 -1.51 5.07 4.02
CA SER A 265 -0.19 4.66 4.50
C SER A 265 -0.32 3.87 5.79
N ARG A 266 0.72 3.10 6.14
CA ARG A 266 0.86 2.45 7.45
C ARG A 266 2.00 3.03 8.27
N ASP A 267 2.55 4.12 7.81
CA ASP A 267 3.62 4.79 8.51
C ASP A 267 3.10 5.41 9.81
N GLU A 268 3.89 5.27 10.85
CA GLU A 268 3.53 5.69 12.19
C GLU A 268 3.60 7.20 12.37
N ASN A 269 4.23 7.88 11.43
CA ASN A 269 4.42 9.33 11.49
C ASN A 269 4.34 9.95 10.08
N LEU A 270 3.16 10.40 9.73
CA LEU A 270 2.94 11.19 8.52
C LEU A 270 2.99 12.70 8.79
N GLU A 271 3.17 13.14 10.03
CA GLU A 271 3.10 14.57 10.37
C GLU A 271 4.13 15.41 9.60
N ALA A 272 5.36 14.92 9.46
CA ALA A 272 6.37 15.62 8.67
C ALA A 272 5.96 15.77 7.19
N ALA A 273 5.37 14.73 6.60
CA ALA A 273 4.87 14.79 5.23
C ALA A 273 3.65 15.71 5.12
N CYS A 274 2.74 15.68 6.10
CA CYS A 274 1.60 16.59 6.17
C CYS A 274 2.06 18.04 6.32
N GLN A 275 3.04 18.30 7.18
CA GLN A 275 3.59 19.64 7.37
C GLN A 275 4.26 20.16 6.11
N LEU A 276 5.02 19.31 5.42
CA LEU A 276 5.63 19.64 4.13
C LEU A 276 4.56 20.02 3.09
N MET A 277 3.45 19.28 3.03
CA MET A 277 2.34 19.59 2.13
C MET A 277 1.63 20.91 2.50
N ARG A 278 1.50 21.22 3.78
CA ARG A 278 0.98 22.53 4.23
C ARG A 278 1.92 23.67 3.87
N ASP A 279 3.21 23.52 4.16
CA ASP A 279 4.19 24.61 4.04
C ASP A 279 4.64 24.86 2.61
N VAL A 280 4.87 23.79 1.86
CA VAL A 280 5.42 23.84 0.50
C VAL A 280 4.32 23.68 -0.56
N GLY A 281 3.47 22.67 -0.39
CA GLY A 281 2.36 22.37 -1.29
C GLY A 281 1.22 23.37 -1.17
N LYS A 282 1.14 24.11 -0.04
CA LYS A 282 0.08 25.09 0.22
C LYS A 282 -1.34 24.50 0.13
N VAL A 283 -1.52 23.28 0.62
CA VAL A 283 -2.79 22.54 0.56
C VAL A 283 -3.45 22.44 1.92
N THR A 284 -4.75 22.20 1.93
CA THR A 284 -5.46 21.77 3.13
C THR A 284 -5.25 20.27 3.32
N VAL A 285 -4.86 19.88 4.54
CA VAL A 285 -4.69 18.47 4.94
C VAL A 285 -5.88 18.06 5.79
N VAL A 286 -6.62 17.08 5.32
CA VAL A 286 -7.81 16.55 5.99
C VAL A 286 -7.49 15.18 6.58
N PRO A 287 -7.40 15.04 7.91
CA PRO A 287 -7.35 13.72 8.54
C PRO A 287 -8.66 12.97 8.28
N LEU A 288 -8.56 11.75 7.74
CA LEU A 288 -9.72 10.90 7.46
C LEU A 288 -9.99 9.90 8.58
N MET A 289 -9.07 9.77 9.52
CA MET A 289 -9.20 8.93 10.70
C MET A 289 -9.02 9.78 11.95
N ASP A 290 -9.67 9.36 13.04
CA ASP A 290 -9.54 10.02 14.34
C ASP A 290 -8.11 9.82 14.89
N PRO A 291 -7.37 10.88 15.23
CA PRO A 291 -6.01 10.80 15.78
C PRO A 291 -5.94 10.25 17.21
N SER A 292 -7.03 9.72 17.76
CA SER A 292 -7.15 9.29 19.17
C SER A 292 -6.21 8.18 19.64
N GLY A 293 -5.28 7.72 18.80
CA GLY A 293 -4.38 6.63 19.15
C GLY A 293 -2.92 6.83 18.78
N GLY A 294 -2.52 8.00 18.29
CA GLY A 294 -1.14 8.27 17.90
C GLY A 294 -0.68 7.57 16.62
N ARG A 295 -1.62 6.98 15.84
CA ARG A 295 -1.34 6.26 14.59
C ARG A 295 -2.46 6.35 13.56
N ASP A 296 -3.40 7.25 13.74
CA ASP A 296 -4.62 7.32 12.95
C ASP A 296 -4.55 8.34 11.80
N ASP A 297 -3.40 8.93 11.61
CA ASP A 297 -3.05 9.82 10.50
C ASP A 297 -2.70 9.07 9.20
N ARG A 298 -2.97 7.78 9.14
CA ARG A 298 -2.63 6.90 8.00
C ARG A 298 -3.50 7.07 6.78
N GLN A 299 -4.67 7.64 6.96
CA GLN A 299 -5.57 7.99 5.87
C GLN A 299 -5.87 9.47 5.97
N ILE A 300 -5.39 10.18 4.97
CA ILE A 300 -5.53 11.62 4.85
C ILE A 300 -5.96 11.99 3.43
N ALA A 301 -6.57 13.16 3.28
CA ALA A 301 -6.79 13.76 1.99
C ALA A 301 -6.04 15.08 1.91
N TYR A 302 -5.37 15.31 0.81
CA TYR A 302 -4.89 16.64 0.41
C TYR A 302 -5.93 17.23 -0.52
N VAL A 303 -6.41 18.42 -0.21
CA VAL A 303 -7.40 19.14 -1.00
C VAL A 303 -6.92 20.55 -1.28
N PRO A 304 -7.47 21.25 -2.28
CA PRO A 304 -7.10 22.63 -2.58
C PRO A 304 -7.12 23.54 -1.36
N ALA A 305 -6.27 24.55 -1.36
CA ALA A 305 -6.23 25.54 -0.29
C ALA A 305 -7.60 26.22 -0.08
N GLY A 306 -7.97 26.44 1.17
CA GLY A 306 -9.25 27.06 1.52
C GLY A 306 -10.47 26.15 1.44
N THR A 307 -10.31 24.89 1.02
CA THR A 307 -11.39 23.89 1.14
C THR A 307 -11.61 23.59 2.61
N ALA A 308 -12.80 23.90 3.12
CA ALA A 308 -13.20 23.55 4.48
C ALA A 308 -13.90 22.18 4.44
N PRO A 309 -13.24 21.11 4.88
CA PRO A 309 -13.91 19.84 5.03
C PRO A 309 -14.95 19.96 6.14
N SER A 310 -16.10 19.35 5.93
CA SER A 310 -17.05 19.23 7.02
C SER A 310 -16.42 18.34 8.11
N SER A 311 -16.41 18.81 9.34
CA SER A 311 -16.06 17.99 10.52
C SER A 311 -17.19 16.99 10.78
N ILE A 312 -17.27 15.97 9.95
CA ILE A 312 -18.28 14.92 10.17
C ILE A 312 -17.71 14.00 11.23
N ALA A 313 -18.39 13.94 12.35
CA ALA A 313 -18.15 12.90 13.33
C ALA A 313 -18.27 11.54 12.62
N GLN A 314 -17.23 10.73 12.73
CA GLN A 314 -17.14 9.38 12.14
C GLN A 314 -18.16 8.41 12.76
N LYS A 315 -19.43 8.74 12.71
CA LYS A 315 -20.50 7.91 13.27
C LYS A 315 -21.01 6.85 12.30
N GLU A 316 -20.66 6.96 11.03
CA GLU A 316 -21.10 5.99 10.04
C GLU A 316 -20.29 4.70 10.16
N ARG A 317 -21.01 3.59 10.12
CA ARG A 317 -20.42 2.25 10.09
C ARG A 317 -19.70 2.08 8.75
N LEU A 318 -18.41 1.77 8.81
CA LEU A 318 -17.63 1.47 7.62
C LEU A 318 -17.76 -0.01 7.25
N THR A 319 -17.84 -0.28 5.95
CA THR A 319 -17.88 -1.64 5.41
C THR A 319 -16.63 -2.46 5.79
N PHE A 320 -15.47 -1.82 5.78
CA PHE A 320 -14.20 -2.37 6.21
C PHE A 320 -13.56 -1.48 7.27
N PRO A 321 -14.08 -1.44 8.50
CA PRO A 321 -13.46 -0.69 9.56
C PRO A 321 -12.14 -1.36 9.95
N ASN A 322 -11.03 -0.66 9.75
CA ASN A 322 -9.75 -1.11 10.29
C ASN A 322 -9.79 -1.01 11.81
N VAL A 323 -9.46 -2.08 12.49
CA VAL A 323 -9.23 -2.03 13.93
C VAL A 323 -7.94 -1.25 14.16
N PRO A 324 -7.94 -0.16 14.94
CA PRO A 324 -6.74 0.59 15.24
C PRO A 324 -5.64 -0.32 15.79
N TYR A 325 -4.42 -0.14 15.31
CA TYR A 325 -3.30 -1.00 15.67
C TYR A 325 -3.07 -1.09 17.18
N GLU A 326 -3.30 -0.01 17.93
CA GLU A 326 -3.13 0.02 19.38
C GLU A 326 -4.20 -0.78 20.12
N GLU A 327 -5.44 -0.81 19.65
CA GLU A 327 -6.46 -1.70 20.20
C GLU A 327 -6.09 -3.16 19.95
N HIS A 328 -5.55 -3.47 18.79
CA HIS A 328 -5.07 -4.80 18.47
C HIS A 328 -3.89 -5.20 19.38
N LYS A 329 -2.95 -4.31 19.65
CA LYS A 329 -1.86 -4.53 20.60
C LYS A 329 -2.37 -4.74 22.02
N LYS A 330 -3.31 -3.90 22.46
CA LYS A 330 -3.93 -4.03 23.80
C LYS A 330 -4.68 -5.35 23.97
N LYS A 331 -5.50 -5.72 22.98
CA LYS A 331 -6.22 -7.01 22.98
C LYS A 331 -5.26 -8.21 23.00
N ARG A 332 -4.18 -8.16 22.22
CA ARG A 332 -3.17 -9.22 22.20
C ARG A 332 -2.40 -9.33 23.51
N ALA A 333 -2.08 -8.21 24.17
CA ALA A 333 -1.44 -8.18 25.48
C ALA A 333 -2.37 -8.71 26.60
N GLN A 334 -3.67 -8.47 26.51
CA GLN A 334 -4.67 -8.98 27.44
C GLN A 334 -4.88 -10.49 27.28
N HIS A 335 -4.91 -11.01 26.05
CA HIS A 335 -5.03 -12.45 25.79
C HIS A 335 -3.76 -13.22 26.14
N GLY A 336 -2.58 -12.61 26.01
CA GLY A 336 -1.31 -13.22 26.40
C GLY A 336 -1.10 -13.30 27.93
N LYS A 337 -1.71 -12.40 28.69
CA LYS A 337 -1.64 -12.44 30.17
C LYS A 337 -2.63 -13.42 30.80
N GLY A 338 -3.68 -13.82 30.11
CA GLY A 338 -4.68 -14.76 30.62
C GLY A 338 -4.25 -16.22 30.60
N HIS A 339 -3.15 -16.56 29.93
CA HIS A 339 -2.72 -17.97 29.81
C HIS A 339 -1.47 -18.32 30.64
N MET A 340 -0.93 -17.37 31.41
CA MET A 340 0.19 -17.61 32.32
C MET A 340 -0.19 -17.55 33.81
N GLY A 341 -1.47 -17.56 34.14
CA GLY A 341 -1.96 -17.48 35.51
C GLY A 341 -2.72 -18.70 35.96
N GLY A 342 -2.16 -19.91 35.78
CA GLY A 342 -2.81 -21.12 36.25
C GLY A 342 -1.84 -22.29 36.39
N GLY A 343 -0.66 -22.07 36.95
CA GLY A 343 0.26 -23.13 37.36
C GLY A 343 0.30 -23.16 38.89
N GLY A 344 -0.61 -23.95 39.47
CA GLY A 344 -0.72 -24.16 40.91
C GLY A 344 0.59 -24.59 41.53
N GLY A 345 1.00 -23.90 42.55
CA GLY A 345 1.99 -24.32 43.51
C GLY A 345 1.55 -25.61 44.21
N GLY A 346 1.96 -26.76 43.68
CA GLY A 346 1.97 -28.03 44.37
C GLY A 346 3.29 -28.19 45.06
N GLY A 347 3.38 -27.75 46.32
CA GLY A 347 4.49 -28.05 47.21
C GLY A 347 4.57 -29.56 47.43
N TRP A 348 5.57 -30.20 46.93
CA TRP A 348 6.00 -31.52 47.35
C TRP A 348 7.21 -31.37 48.27
N ASN A 349 6.87 -31.21 49.54
CA ASN A 349 7.78 -31.49 50.64
C ASN A 349 7.90 -32.99 50.73
N ARG A 350 9.03 -33.55 50.37
CA ARG A 350 9.44 -34.90 50.82
C ARG A 350 10.90 -34.86 51.19
N GLY A 351 11.08 -34.87 52.48
CA GLY A 351 12.34 -35.13 53.13
C GLY A 351 12.78 -36.57 52.97
N GLY A 352 14.04 -36.78 53.17
CA GLY A 352 14.56 -38.03 53.69
C GLY A 352 15.51 -38.75 52.77
N GLY A 353 16.78 -38.74 53.13
CA GLY A 353 17.54 -39.97 53.24
C GLY A 353 18.55 -40.28 52.18
N GLY A 354 19.79 -40.00 52.42
CA GLY A 354 20.81 -41.01 52.48
C GLY A 354 21.52 -41.44 51.22
N GLY A 355 22.81 -41.22 51.22
CA GLY A 355 23.73 -42.28 50.77
C GLY A 355 24.47 -42.06 49.45
N GLY A 356 25.73 -41.67 49.57
CA GLY A 356 26.84 -42.44 49.07
C GLY A 356 27.27 -42.35 47.62
N GLY A 357 28.47 -41.89 47.41
CA GLY A 357 29.41 -42.56 46.51
C GLY A 357 29.71 -41.96 45.18
N GLY A 358 30.82 -41.31 45.06
CA GLY A 358 31.90 -41.74 44.18
C GLY A 358 31.96 -41.24 42.75
N GLY A 359 33.02 -40.49 42.48
CA GLY A 359 33.81 -40.76 41.30
C GLY A 359 33.67 -39.84 40.11
N GLY A 360 34.56 -38.95 39.95
CA GLY A 360 35.53 -39.01 38.86
C GLY A 360 35.24 -38.21 37.62
N GLY A 361 36.03 -37.22 37.35
CA GLY A 361 36.67 -37.07 36.06
C GLY A 361 36.15 -36.00 35.14
N GLY A 362 36.86 -34.88 35.03
CA GLY A 362 37.49 -34.52 33.80
C GLY A 362 36.78 -33.50 32.91
N GLY A 363 37.16 -32.27 32.96
CA GLY A 363 37.98 -31.73 31.91
C GLY A 363 37.26 -30.82 30.88
N GLY A 364 37.65 -29.57 30.77
CA GLY A 364 37.69 -28.78 29.55
C GLY A 364 36.56 -27.77 29.42
N GLY A 365 36.63 -26.53 29.79
CA GLY A 365 37.63 -25.58 29.43
C GLY A 365 37.43 -25.08 28.01
N GLY A 366 36.62 -24.01 27.82
CA GLY A 366 36.46 -23.46 26.48
C GLY A 366 35.82 -22.08 26.52
N HIS A 367 36.46 -21.14 27.21
CA HIS A 367 36.27 -19.73 27.01
C HIS A 367 36.65 -19.36 25.58
N TRP A 368 35.74 -18.85 24.80
CA TRP A 368 36.05 -18.04 23.61
C TRP A 368 35.53 -16.62 23.78
N ASN A 369 36.37 -15.80 24.36
CA ASN A 369 36.46 -14.38 24.09
C ASN A 369 37.27 -14.24 22.81
N SER A 370 36.76 -13.66 21.78
CA SER A 370 37.58 -13.01 20.77
C SER A 370 36.94 -11.67 20.40
N ARG A 371 37.55 -10.64 20.99
CA ARG A 371 37.67 -9.33 20.35
C ARG A 371 38.46 -9.53 19.06
N GLY A 372 37.98 -8.97 17.97
CA GLY A 372 38.70 -8.86 16.72
C GLY A 372 38.31 -7.54 16.07
N ASP A 373 39.15 -6.54 16.30
CA ASP A 373 39.24 -5.30 15.53
C ASP A 373 39.69 -5.58 14.10
N GLY A 374 39.26 -4.74 13.17
CA GLY A 374 39.81 -4.63 11.80
C GLY A 374 38.68 -4.58 10.77
N GLY A 375 38.23 -3.47 10.22
CA GLY A 375 39.02 -2.59 9.38
C GLY A 375 38.72 -2.88 7.92
N GLY A 376 38.06 -1.92 7.20
CA GLY A 376 38.00 -1.91 5.74
C GLY A 376 36.55 -1.95 5.23
N GLY A 377 35.85 -0.87 4.92
CA GLY A 377 36.15 -0.01 3.77
C GLY A 377 35.40 -0.51 2.57
N GLY A 378 34.19 0.07 2.27
CA GLY A 378 33.44 -0.23 1.03
C GLY A 378 32.16 0.57 0.96
N GLY A 379 32.25 1.88 1.00
CA GLY A 379 31.14 2.80 0.77
C GLY A 379 30.77 2.77 -0.71
N GLY A 380 29.57 2.30 -1.00
CA GLY A 380 28.89 2.52 -2.28
C GLY A 380 27.90 3.66 -2.14
N GLY A 381 28.43 4.89 -2.08
CA GLY A 381 27.62 6.09 -2.13
C GLY A 381 27.04 6.26 -3.52
N TRP A 382 25.73 6.39 -3.60
CA TRP A 382 25.05 6.92 -4.78
C TRP A 382 25.26 8.43 -4.80
N THR A 383 26.28 8.86 -5.52
CA THR A 383 26.57 10.26 -5.76
C THR A 383 25.62 10.80 -6.83
N GLN A 384 24.95 11.88 -6.47
CA GLN A 384 24.37 12.85 -7.38
C GLN A 384 25.28 13.13 -8.57
N ALA A 385 24.74 13.04 -9.76
CA ALA A 385 25.42 13.50 -10.97
C ALA A 385 25.66 15.00 -10.88
N GLY A 386 26.92 15.34 -10.76
CA GLY A 386 27.43 16.70 -10.65
C GLY A 386 27.27 17.47 -11.93
N LYS A 387 26.98 18.74 -11.76
CA LYS A 387 27.15 19.80 -12.73
C LYS A 387 28.53 19.76 -13.36
N SER A 388 28.65 19.55 -14.65
CA SER A 388 29.82 19.94 -15.42
C SER A 388 29.61 21.34 -16.04
N ARG A 389 30.29 22.31 -15.48
CA ARG A 389 30.64 23.57 -16.16
C ARG A 389 31.79 23.28 -17.13
N GLY A 390 31.66 23.79 -18.32
CA GLY A 390 32.76 23.96 -19.31
C GLY A 390 32.08 24.51 -20.56
N GLY A 391 32.26 25.70 -20.97
CA GLY A 391 33.48 26.39 -21.30
C GLY A 391 33.67 26.41 -22.80
N GLY A 392 33.18 27.46 -23.47
CA GLY A 392 33.75 28.16 -24.57
C GLY A 392 34.13 27.43 -25.86
N GLY A 393 33.58 27.90 -26.99
CA GLY A 393 34.12 27.53 -28.29
C GLY A 393 33.24 27.95 -29.45
N ASN A 394 33.48 29.17 -29.86
CA ASN A 394 32.99 29.91 -31.01
C ASN A 394 33.37 29.28 -32.37
N ARG A 395 32.51 29.44 -33.38
CA ARG A 395 32.71 29.56 -34.86
C ARG A 395 31.88 28.54 -35.63
N GLY A 396 30.92 29.09 -36.42
CA GLY A 396 31.15 29.47 -37.78
C GLY A 396 30.24 28.74 -38.73
N GLY A 397 29.27 29.42 -39.33
CA GLY A 397 28.93 29.43 -40.73
C GLY A 397 28.42 28.18 -41.42
N GLY A 398 27.26 28.31 -42.08
CA GLY A 398 26.92 27.39 -43.15
C GLY A 398 25.42 27.26 -43.43
N ASP A 399 24.94 28.22 -44.16
CA ASP A 399 23.72 28.26 -44.97
C ASP A 399 23.52 27.05 -45.88
N ARG A 400 22.27 26.60 -46.03
CA ARG A 400 21.60 25.95 -47.23
C ARG A 400 20.49 25.03 -46.68
N GLY A 401 19.20 25.32 -46.85
CA GLY A 401 18.50 25.37 -48.10
C GLY A 401 18.06 23.97 -48.53
N GLY A 402 16.76 23.63 -48.36
CA GLY A 402 16.23 22.38 -48.94
C GLY A 402 14.86 21.99 -48.40
N ARG A 403 13.83 22.47 -49.06
CA ARG A 403 12.46 21.90 -49.03
C ARG A 403 12.47 20.39 -49.29
N TRP A 404 11.67 19.65 -48.56
CA TRP A 404 10.52 18.86 -49.07
C TRP A 404 9.61 18.54 -47.88
#